data_782bee42be7b19d32eb3542c7649fcfd
#
_entry.id   782bee42be7b19d32eb3542c7649fcfd
#
_cell.length_a   1.000
_cell.length_b   1.000
_cell.length_c   1.000
_cell.angle_alpha   90.00
_cell.angle_beta   90.00
_cell.angle_gamma   90.00
#
_symmetry.space_group_name_H-M   'P 1'
#
loop_
_entity.id
_entity.type
_entity.pdbx_description
1 polymer ?
#
loop_
_entity_poly.entity_id
_entity_poly.type
_entity_poly.pdbx_seq_one_letter_code
_entity_poly.pdbx_strand_id
1 'polypeptide(L)'
;MIIDSHCHLHDAAFADVREAVRTAVACGVWGIVAVGCDPGTNARTLEVAEVVPKAVWPALGFHPDRPQLDDEELDRVEAQVAEHHAGLVAIGEIGLPWYSLADAADAADRMVTGRARLERLLALAARFDLAVILHAPHGAAQSAFEALRRHGIERAVFHWHKAPADVTHAIVDAGYLVSVTPEVVYRDRDRALVAAVPLGSLLVETDAPWPYRGEFDGLPSGPWLASRVVEEVAKLKQLPVEDVTFEVSSNACRLFELPWR
;
A
#
# COMPACT_ATOMS: atom_id res chain seq x y z
N MET A 1 1.58 1.98 -19.18
CA MET A 1 0.59 1.17 -18.43
C MET A 1 0.84 1.39 -16.94
N ILE A 2 -0.19 1.71 -16.15
CA ILE A 2 -0.08 2.09 -14.74
C ILE A 2 -0.42 0.88 -13.86
N ILE A 3 0.25 0.74 -12.71
CA ILE A 3 -0.10 -0.19 -11.64
C ILE A 3 -0.56 0.63 -10.44
N ASP A 4 -1.79 0.37 -9.97
CA ASP A 4 -2.24 0.84 -8.66
C ASP A 4 -1.64 -0.07 -7.57
N SER A 5 -0.70 0.47 -6.80
CA SER A 5 0.08 -0.33 -5.85
C SER A 5 -0.64 -0.64 -4.52
N HIS A 6 -1.85 -0.08 -4.31
CA HIS A 6 -2.64 -0.32 -3.11
C HIS A 6 -4.12 0.03 -3.31
N CYS A 7 -4.98 -0.99 -3.32
CA CYS A 7 -6.42 -0.83 -3.44
C CYS A 7 -7.16 -1.94 -2.67
N HIS A 8 -8.22 -1.58 -1.95
CA HIS A 8 -9.07 -2.52 -1.22
C HIS A 8 -10.23 -3.06 -2.08
N LEU A 9 -9.90 -3.76 -3.17
CA LEU A 9 -10.90 -4.31 -4.10
C LEU A 9 -11.88 -5.32 -3.46
N HIS A 10 -11.60 -5.78 -2.25
CA HIS A 10 -12.50 -6.61 -1.45
C HIS A 10 -13.70 -5.85 -0.87
N ASP A 11 -13.65 -4.51 -0.86
CA ASP A 11 -14.68 -3.66 -0.28
C ASP A 11 -16.02 -3.76 -1.05
N ALA A 12 -17.13 -3.59 -0.31
CA ALA A 12 -18.48 -3.65 -0.87
C ALA A 12 -18.75 -2.57 -1.93
N ALA A 13 -17.97 -1.48 -1.95
CA ALA A 13 -18.03 -0.47 -3.01
C ALA A 13 -17.70 -1.05 -4.40
N PHE A 14 -16.98 -2.18 -4.46
CA PHE A 14 -16.62 -2.89 -5.68
C PHE A 14 -17.45 -4.16 -5.86
N ALA A 15 -18.78 -4.03 -5.84
CA ALA A 15 -19.70 -5.17 -5.99
C ALA A 15 -19.47 -5.96 -7.30
N ASP A 16 -19.10 -5.29 -8.40
CA ASP A 16 -18.62 -5.91 -9.64
C ASP A 16 -17.12 -5.57 -9.86
N VAL A 17 -16.27 -6.47 -9.37
CA VAL A 17 -14.81 -6.34 -9.52
C VAL A 17 -14.38 -6.29 -11.01
N ARG A 18 -15.06 -7.05 -11.89
CA ARG A 18 -14.73 -7.04 -13.34
C ARG A 18 -15.02 -5.67 -13.96
N GLU A 19 -16.10 -5.02 -13.53
CA GLU A 19 -16.42 -3.65 -13.97
C GLU A 19 -15.40 -2.65 -13.44
N ALA A 20 -15.02 -2.74 -12.17
CA ALA A 20 -13.99 -1.87 -11.58
C ALA A 20 -12.66 -1.98 -12.34
N VAL A 21 -12.22 -3.21 -12.65
CA VAL A 21 -11.00 -3.45 -13.43
C VAL A 21 -11.15 -2.95 -14.87
N ARG A 22 -12.29 -3.17 -15.53
CA ARG A 22 -12.52 -2.62 -16.88
C ARG A 22 -12.42 -1.10 -16.91
N THR A 23 -13.01 -0.43 -15.94
CA THR A 23 -12.93 1.02 -15.78
C THR A 23 -11.49 1.47 -15.57
N ALA A 24 -10.74 0.79 -14.72
CA ALA A 24 -9.32 1.06 -14.48
C ALA A 24 -8.49 0.93 -15.77
N VAL A 25 -8.69 -0.16 -16.53
CA VAL A 25 -8.00 -0.38 -17.81
C VAL A 25 -8.35 0.70 -18.83
N ALA A 26 -9.60 1.13 -18.90
CA ALA A 26 -10.01 2.24 -19.77
C ALA A 26 -9.32 3.58 -19.43
N CYS A 27 -8.90 3.73 -18.16
CA CYS A 27 -8.11 4.87 -17.67
C CYS A 27 -6.57 4.63 -17.70
N GLY A 28 -6.10 3.55 -18.33
CA GLY A 28 -4.68 3.23 -18.46
C GLY A 28 -4.07 2.48 -17.26
N VAL A 29 -4.87 2.10 -16.27
CA VAL A 29 -4.46 1.30 -15.12
C VAL A 29 -4.71 -0.17 -15.42
N TRP A 30 -3.67 -0.93 -15.69
CA TRP A 30 -3.78 -2.31 -16.15
C TRP A 30 -3.51 -3.35 -15.05
N GLY A 31 -2.96 -2.91 -13.92
CA GLY A 31 -2.59 -3.75 -12.79
C GLY A 31 -2.99 -3.14 -11.45
N ILE A 32 -3.41 -3.97 -10.51
CA ILE A 32 -3.87 -3.56 -9.20
C ILE A 32 -3.33 -4.53 -8.16
N VAL A 33 -2.65 -4.01 -7.15
CA VAL A 33 -2.34 -4.78 -5.94
C VAL A 33 -3.53 -4.66 -5.00
N ALA A 34 -4.26 -5.75 -4.85
CA ALA A 34 -5.41 -5.84 -3.96
C ALA A 34 -4.95 -6.21 -2.55
N VAL A 35 -5.33 -5.40 -1.57
CA VAL A 35 -4.78 -5.48 -0.21
C VAL A 35 -5.87 -5.84 0.80
N GLY A 36 -5.64 -6.87 1.61
CA GLY A 36 -6.49 -7.27 2.73
C GLY A 36 -6.00 -6.67 4.05
N CYS A 37 -6.85 -6.70 5.09
CA CYS A 37 -6.62 -6.01 6.37
C CYS A 37 -6.92 -6.86 7.61
N ASP A 38 -7.53 -8.02 7.45
CA ASP A 38 -7.96 -8.95 8.49
C ASP A 38 -8.30 -10.30 7.85
N PRO A 39 -8.56 -11.39 8.62
CA PRO A 39 -8.81 -12.70 8.04
C PRO A 39 -9.98 -12.76 7.03
N GLY A 40 -11.03 -11.98 7.28
CA GLY A 40 -12.21 -11.94 6.39
C GLY A 40 -11.93 -11.23 5.09
N THR A 41 -11.31 -10.06 5.16
CA THR A 41 -10.92 -9.28 3.98
C THR A 41 -9.79 -9.93 3.19
N ASN A 42 -8.87 -10.64 3.85
CA ASN A 42 -7.84 -11.45 3.19
C ASN A 42 -8.45 -12.56 2.33
N ALA A 43 -9.40 -13.33 2.88
CA ALA A 43 -10.09 -14.36 2.12
C ALA A 43 -10.80 -13.76 0.89
N ARG A 44 -11.49 -12.61 1.08
CA ARG A 44 -12.13 -11.91 -0.03
C ARG A 44 -11.15 -11.35 -1.06
N THR A 45 -9.97 -10.90 -0.65
CA THR A 45 -8.90 -10.44 -1.54
C THR A 45 -8.39 -11.56 -2.43
N LEU A 46 -8.23 -12.78 -1.91
CA LEU A 46 -7.87 -13.95 -2.71
C LEU A 46 -8.94 -14.28 -3.75
N GLU A 47 -10.22 -14.29 -3.35
CA GLU A 47 -11.34 -14.51 -4.30
C GLU A 47 -11.35 -13.46 -5.41
N VAL A 48 -11.13 -12.18 -5.08
CA VAL A 48 -11.08 -11.07 -6.05
C VAL A 48 -9.93 -11.26 -7.03
N ALA A 49 -8.75 -11.68 -6.58
CA ALA A 49 -7.61 -11.95 -7.46
C ALA A 49 -7.88 -13.11 -8.43
N GLU A 50 -8.60 -14.14 -8.00
CA GLU A 50 -9.02 -15.26 -8.86
C GLU A 50 -10.01 -14.83 -9.97
N VAL A 51 -10.83 -13.80 -9.69
CA VAL A 51 -11.80 -13.27 -10.68
C VAL A 51 -11.10 -12.61 -11.86
N VAL A 52 -9.93 -11.96 -11.65
CA VAL A 52 -9.18 -11.26 -12.71
C VAL A 52 -7.66 -11.49 -12.56
N PRO A 53 -7.19 -12.74 -12.72
CA PRO A 53 -5.84 -13.18 -12.32
C PRO A 53 -4.67 -12.56 -13.10
N LYS A 54 -4.95 -11.83 -14.17
CA LYS A 54 -3.92 -11.16 -14.99
C LYS A 54 -3.78 -9.66 -14.69
N ALA A 55 -4.66 -9.12 -13.88
CA ALA A 55 -4.71 -7.69 -13.59
C ALA A 55 -4.76 -7.40 -12.08
N VAL A 56 -5.08 -8.39 -11.24
CA VAL A 56 -5.17 -8.22 -9.80
C VAL A 56 -4.22 -9.19 -9.11
N TRP A 57 -3.36 -8.67 -8.22
CA TRP A 57 -2.41 -9.43 -7.42
C TRP A 57 -2.69 -9.25 -5.94
N PRO A 58 -2.83 -10.35 -5.18
CA PRO A 58 -3.22 -10.26 -3.78
C PRO A 58 -2.03 -9.97 -2.86
N ALA A 59 -2.27 -9.11 -1.87
CA ALA A 59 -1.48 -8.95 -0.66
C ALA A 59 -2.36 -9.20 0.55
N LEU A 60 -1.88 -9.96 1.53
CA LEU A 60 -2.63 -10.29 2.74
C LEU A 60 -2.01 -9.58 3.94
N GLY A 61 -2.85 -8.99 4.79
CA GLY A 61 -2.38 -8.20 5.90
C GLY A 61 -3.23 -8.26 7.16
N PHE A 62 -2.75 -7.51 8.15
CA PHE A 62 -3.37 -7.29 9.43
C PHE A 62 -3.22 -5.80 9.78
N HIS A 63 -4.26 -5.04 9.54
CA HIS A 63 -4.21 -3.58 9.62
C HIS A 63 -4.07 -3.10 11.07
N PRO A 64 -3.05 -2.29 11.40
CA PRO A 64 -2.73 -1.93 12.78
C PRO A 64 -3.76 -1.01 13.45
N ASP A 65 -4.48 -0.18 12.70
CA ASP A 65 -5.49 0.72 13.23
C ASP A 65 -6.90 0.11 13.33
N ARG A 66 -6.97 -1.23 13.47
CA ARG A 66 -8.18 -1.99 13.78
C ARG A 66 -8.11 -2.55 15.20
N PRO A 67 -8.43 -1.75 16.22
CA PRO A 67 -8.23 -2.12 17.64
C PRO A 67 -9.09 -3.28 18.12
N GLN A 68 -10.13 -3.64 17.36
CA GLN A 68 -10.99 -4.80 17.63
C GLN A 68 -10.34 -6.14 17.26
N LEU A 69 -9.25 -6.13 16.46
CA LEU A 69 -8.56 -7.35 16.08
C LEU A 69 -7.64 -7.83 17.20
N ASP A 70 -7.69 -9.12 17.49
CA ASP A 70 -6.90 -9.78 18.53
C ASP A 70 -5.79 -10.68 17.96
N ASP A 71 -5.09 -11.39 18.83
CA ASP A 71 -3.99 -12.25 18.42
C ASP A 71 -4.47 -13.58 17.81
N GLU A 72 -5.71 -14.04 18.08
CA GLU A 72 -6.29 -15.19 17.39
C GLU A 72 -6.57 -14.88 15.93
N GLU A 73 -6.95 -13.63 15.64
CA GLU A 73 -7.12 -13.15 14.28
C GLU A 73 -5.77 -12.97 13.57
N LEU A 74 -4.75 -12.52 14.27
CA LEU A 74 -3.38 -12.49 13.74
C LEU A 74 -2.88 -13.91 13.42
N ASP A 75 -3.10 -14.90 14.29
CA ASP A 75 -2.75 -16.30 14.04
C ASP A 75 -3.43 -16.84 12.76
N ARG A 76 -4.69 -16.43 12.53
CA ARG A 76 -5.42 -16.77 11.28
C ARG A 76 -4.80 -16.10 10.05
N VAL A 77 -4.40 -14.84 10.15
CA VAL A 77 -3.70 -14.15 9.05
C VAL A 77 -2.37 -14.82 8.74
N GLU A 78 -1.58 -15.18 9.76
CA GLU A 78 -0.32 -15.91 9.56
C GLU A 78 -0.54 -17.26 8.87
N ALA A 79 -1.59 -17.98 9.25
CA ALA A 79 -1.97 -19.23 8.59
C ALA A 79 -2.36 -19.02 7.12
N GLN A 80 -3.16 -17.99 6.81
CA GLN A 80 -3.54 -17.64 5.43
C GLN A 80 -2.31 -17.28 4.60
N VAL A 81 -1.39 -16.47 5.13
CA VAL A 81 -0.14 -16.15 4.43
C VAL A 81 0.68 -17.41 4.18
N ALA A 82 0.84 -18.28 5.19
CA ALA A 82 1.61 -19.51 5.05
C ALA A 82 1.00 -20.48 4.01
N GLU A 83 -0.33 -20.54 3.90
CA GLU A 83 -1.04 -21.36 2.94
C GLU A 83 -0.92 -20.82 1.51
N HIS A 84 -1.02 -19.50 1.33
CA HIS A 84 -1.14 -18.88 0.01
C HIS A 84 0.13 -18.15 -0.46
N HIS A 85 1.25 -18.16 0.30
CA HIS A 85 2.45 -17.35 0.05
C HIS A 85 2.95 -17.39 -1.40
N ALA A 86 2.88 -18.55 -2.07
CA ALA A 86 3.35 -18.70 -3.46
C ALA A 86 2.54 -17.88 -4.49
N GLY A 87 1.34 -17.45 -4.13
CA GLY A 87 0.47 -16.64 -4.98
C GLY A 87 0.38 -15.16 -4.55
N LEU A 88 1.00 -14.81 -3.42
CA LEU A 88 1.00 -13.45 -2.90
C LEU A 88 2.14 -12.62 -3.49
N VAL A 89 1.90 -11.33 -3.70
CA VAL A 89 2.94 -10.39 -4.11
C VAL A 89 3.54 -9.62 -2.93
N ALA A 90 2.85 -9.59 -1.79
CA ALA A 90 3.32 -8.92 -0.57
C ALA A 90 2.60 -9.44 0.67
N ILE A 91 3.17 -9.21 1.85
CA ILE A 91 2.45 -9.12 3.12
C ILE A 91 2.09 -7.66 3.34
N GLY A 92 0.81 -7.38 3.42
CA GLY A 92 0.29 -6.02 3.55
C GLY A 92 -1.25 -5.99 3.43
N GLU A 93 -1.86 -5.06 4.08
CA GLU A 93 -1.33 -3.93 4.82
C GLU A 93 -0.99 -4.33 6.26
N ILE A 94 0.23 -4.05 6.70
CA ILE A 94 0.71 -4.29 8.06
C ILE A 94 1.43 -3.04 8.57
N GLY A 95 1.63 -2.91 9.88
CA GLY A 95 2.37 -1.73 10.36
C GLY A 95 2.16 -1.43 11.83
N LEU A 96 2.15 -0.13 12.16
CA LEU A 96 1.99 0.36 13.51
C LEU A 96 0.73 1.21 13.67
N PRO A 97 -0.02 1.05 14.77
CA PRO A 97 -1.19 1.86 15.02
C PRO A 97 -0.79 3.35 15.16
N TRP A 98 -1.63 4.22 14.64
CA TRP A 98 -1.43 5.66 14.73
C TRP A 98 -2.76 6.39 14.96
N TYR A 99 -3.70 6.23 14.05
CA TYR A 99 -4.98 6.95 14.11
C TYR A 99 -5.87 6.44 15.25
N SER A 100 -5.83 5.15 15.52
CA SER A 100 -6.55 4.52 16.64
C SER A 100 -5.96 4.84 18.02
N LEU A 101 -4.78 5.46 18.07
CA LEU A 101 -4.17 5.92 19.32
C LEU A 101 -4.63 7.30 19.74
N ALA A 102 -5.21 8.08 18.85
CA ALA A 102 -5.72 9.41 19.16
C ALA A 102 -6.78 9.29 20.26
N ASP A 103 -6.55 9.98 21.39
CA ASP A 103 -7.43 9.98 22.56
C ASP A 103 -7.63 8.62 23.27
N ALA A 104 -6.84 7.59 22.93
CA ALA A 104 -6.91 6.27 23.56
C ALA A 104 -6.19 6.29 24.94
N ALA A 105 -6.89 5.94 26.01
CA ALA A 105 -6.30 5.87 27.36
C ALA A 105 -5.19 4.82 27.46
N ASP A 106 -5.21 3.78 26.62
CA ASP A 106 -4.30 2.66 26.53
C ASP A 106 -3.34 2.74 25.33
N ALA A 107 -3.10 3.94 24.79
CA ALA A 107 -2.29 4.17 23.59
C ALA A 107 -0.89 3.54 23.68
N ALA A 108 -0.24 3.61 24.86
CA ALA A 108 1.08 3.02 25.07
C ALA A 108 1.06 1.49 24.94
N ASP A 109 0.07 0.83 25.54
CA ASP A 109 -0.08 -0.62 25.49
C ASP A 109 -0.43 -1.09 24.07
N ARG A 110 -1.30 -0.37 23.37
CA ARG A 110 -1.61 -0.63 21.95
C ARG A 110 -0.38 -0.49 21.06
N MET A 111 0.47 0.50 21.32
CA MET A 111 1.74 0.62 20.57
C MET A 111 2.69 -0.55 20.85
N VAL A 112 2.80 -1.02 22.10
CA VAL A 112 3.60 -2.19 22.45
C VAL A 112 3.08 -3.44 21.73
N THR A 113 1.78 -3.67 21.80
CA THR A 113 1.10 -4.78 21.09
C THR A 113 1.29 -4.67 19.58
N GLY A 114 1.10 -3.47 19.00
CA GLY A 114 1.28 -3.23 17.58
C GLY A 114 2.70 -3.54 17.10
N ARG A 115 3.72 -3.17 17.89
CA ARG A 115 5.11 -3.53 17.58
C ARG A 115 5.33 -5.05 17.60
N ALA A 116 4.82 -5.75 18.61
CA ALA A 116 4.95 -7.20 18.70
C ALA A 116 4.28 -7.90 17.48
N ARG A 117 3.12 -7.43 17.07
CA ARG A 117 2.39 -7.93 15.89
C ARG A 117 3.15 -7.65 14.60
N LEU A 118 3.70 -6.45 14.44
CA LEU A 118 4.54 -6.11 13.28
C LEU A 118 5.76 -7.01 13.18
N GLU A 119 6.48 -7.26 14.29
CA GLU A 119 7.65 -8.14 14.32
C GLU A 119 7.30 -9.57 13.86
N ARG A 120 6.13 -10.11 14.25
CA ARG A 120 5.65 -11.43 13.79
C ARG A 120 5.45 -11.45 12.27
N LEU A 121 4.77 -10.45 11.72
CA LEU A 121 4.45 -10.37 10.30
C LEU A 121 5.71 -10.10 9.45
N LEU A 122 6.66 -9.32 9.95
CA LEU A 122 7.95 -9.13 9.28
C LEU A 122 8.81 -10.40 9.28
N ALA A 123 8.78 -11.18 10.36
CA ALA A 123 9.42 -12.49 10.38
C ALA A 123 8.83 -13.45 9.34
N LEU A 124 7.51 -13.37 9.14
CA LEU A 124 6.80 -14.15 8.11
C LEU A 124 7.17 -13.67 6.70
N ALA A 125 7.27 -12.35 6.47
CA ALA A 125 7.72 -11.79 5.20
C ALA A 125 9.15 -12.22 4.85
N ALA A 126 10.07 -12.16 5.82
CA ALA A 126 11.43 -12.65 5.65
C ALA A 126 11.49 -14.15 5.34
N ARG A 127 10.66 -14.95 6.02
CA ARG A 127 10.59 -16.41 5.80
C ARG A 127 10.19 -16.80 4.39
N PHE A 128 9.25 -16.08 3.79
CA PHE A 128 8.69 -16.40 2.47
C PHE A 128 9.24 -15.51 1.35
N ASP A 129 10.20 -14.63 1.67
CA ASP A 129 10.76 -13.65 0.74
C ASP A 129 9.69 -12.82 0.03
N LEU A 130 8.72 -12.30 0.79
CA LEU A 130 7.64 -11.46 0.28
C LEU A 130 7.94 -9.98 0.52
N ALA A 131 7.54 -9.14 -0.44
CA ALA A 131 7.53 -7.70 -0.24
C ALA A 131 6.59 -7.30 0.91
N VAL A 132 6.78 -6.09 1.46
CA VAL A 132 5.98 -5.57 2.57
C VAL A 132 5.30 -4.27 2.17
N ILE A 133 4.00 -4.15 2.43
CA ILE A 133 3.24 -2.90 2.32
C ILE A 133 2.94 -2.39 3.73
N LEU A 134 3.53 -1.24 4.08
CA LEU A 134 3.50 -0.70 5.43
C LEU A 134 2.49 0.43 5.61
N HIS A 135 1.60 0.25 6.59
CA HIS A 135 0.87 1.32 7.25
C HIS A 135 1.72 1.93 8.36
N ALA A 136 2.40 3.01 8.06
CA ALA A 136 3.27 3.67 9.02
C ALA A 136 3.22 5.20 8.86
N PRO A 137 2.07 5.84 9.15
CA PRO A 137 1.92 7.27 8.97
C PRO A 137 2.69 8.06 10.03
N HIS A 138 3.15 9.26 9.65
CA HIS A 138 3.75 10.23 10.55
C HIS A 138 4.94 9.66 11.37
N GLY A 139 4.86 9.76 12.70
CA GLY A 139 5.90 9.29 13.62
C GLY A 139 6.06 7.76 13.69
N ALA A 140 5.09 6.99 13.20
CA ALA A 140 5.19 5.52 13.13
C ALA A 140 6.23 5.06 12.12
N ALA A 141 6.53 5.86 11.09
CA ALA A 141 7.42 5.49 10.00
C ALA A 141 8.84 5.16 10.46
N GLN A 142 9.41 5.93 11.39
CA GLN A 142 10.75 5.68 11.92
C GLN A 142 10.85 4.28 12.57
N SER A 143 9.90 3.94 13.44
CA SER A 143 9.89 2.65 14.12
C SER A 143 9.65 1.48 13.16
N ALA A 144 8.79 1.65 12.17
CA ALA A 144 8.55 0.65 11.13
C ALA A 144 9.79 0.45 10.23
N PHE A 145 10.47 1.54 9.86
CA PHE A 145 11.71 1.51 9.11
C PHE A 145 12.81 0.72 9.86
N GLU A 146 12.98 0.99 11.15
CA GLU A 146 13.93 0.25 11.98
C GLU A 146 13.59 -1.24 12.09
N ALA A 147 12.29 -1.58 12.15
CA ALA A 147 11.83 -2.96 12.17
C ALA A 147 12.15 -3.69 10.86
N LEU A 148 11.87 -3.08 9.69
CA LEU A 148 12.28 -3.64 8.39
C LEU A 148 13.78 -3.97 8.35
N ARG A 149 14.60 -3.03 8.81
CA ARG A 149 16.06 -3.21 8.84
C ARG A 149 16.51 -4.35 9.74
N ARG A 150 15.89 -4.50 10.93
CA ARG A 150 16.20 -5.61 11.85
C ARG A 150 15.87 -6.98 11.25
N HIS A 151 14.79 -7.07 10.49
CA HIS A 151 14.37 -8.32 9.83
C HIS A 151 15.05 -8.59 8.48
N GLY A 152 15.92 -7.68 8.01
CA GLY A 152 16.58 -7.82 6.70
C GLY A 152 15.63 -7.78 5.52
N ILE A 153 14.47 -7.14 5.67
CA ILE A 153 13.51 -6.96 4.56
C ILE A 153 14.13 -6.01 3.54
N GLU A 154 14.26 -6.44 2.31
CA GLU A 154 14.84 -5.63 1.22
C GLU A 154 13.77 -4.94 0.37
N ARG A 155 12.57 -5.52 0.26
CA ARG A 155 11.48 -5.05 -0.59
C ARG A 155 10.32 -4.57 0.26
N ALA A 156 10.16 -3.22 0.37
CA ALA A 156 9.04 -2.63 1.08
C ALA A 156 8.61 -1.29 0.48
N VAL A 157 7.33 -0.97 0.68
CA VAL A 157 6.75 0.33 0.42
C VAL A 157 6.05 0.87 1.68
N PHE A 158 6.29 2.14 1.96
CA PHE A 158 5.51 2.90 2.93
C PHE A 158 4.32 3.50 2.18
N HIS A 159 3.16 2.85 2.31
CA HIS A 159 1.97 3.26 1.58
C HIS A 159 1.42 4.57 2.13
N TRP A 160 0.81 5.37 1.23
CA TRP A 160 0.28 6.70 1.55
C TRP A 160 1.17 7.50 2.50
N HIS A 161 2.43 7.66 2.10
CA HIS A 161 3.50 8.11 2.97
C HIS A 161 3.31 9.53 3.51
N LYS A 162 3.49 9.70 4.82
CA LYS A 162 3.23 10.96 5.54
C LYS A 162 4.28 11.26 6.61
N ALA A 163 5.47 10.70 6.53
CA ALA A 163 6.51 10.89 7.53
C ALA A 163 7.21 12.26 7.41
N PRO A 164 7.96 12.70 8.46
CA PRO A 164 8.88 13.82 8.36
C PRO A 164 9.93 13.63 7.27
N ALA A 165 10.46 14.73 6.73
CA ALA A 165 11.35 14.72 5.57
C ALA A 165 12.65 13.94 5.83
N ASP A 166 13.23 14.06 7.01
CA ASP A 166 14.44 13.34 7.41
C ASP A 166 14.23 11.82 7.44
N VAL A 167 13.09 11.37 7.99
CA VAL A 167 12.69 9.96 7.99
C VAL A 167 12.44 9.48 6.57
N THR A 168 11.77 10.29 5.75
CA THR A 168 11.52 9.98 4.34
C THR A 168 12.82 9.78 3.57
N HIS A 169 13.81 10.66 3.76
CA HIS A 169 15.13 10.54 3.13
C HIS A 169 15.83 9.25 3.58
N ALA A 170 15.83 8.94 4.87
CA ALA A 170 16.44 7.71 5.39
C ALA A 170 15.80 6.44 4.80
N ILE A 171 14.47 6.42 4.62
CA ILE A 171 13.72 5.33 3.99
C ILE A 171 14.15 5.16 2.53
N VAL A 172 14.17 6.24 1.76
CA VAL A 172 14.52 6.25 0.33
C VAL A 172 15.98 5.90 0.11
N ASP A 173 16.90 6.46 0.91
CA ASP A 173 18.34 6.18 0.84
C ASP A 173 18.67 4.72 1.18
N ALA A 174 17.82 4.07 1.98
CA ALA A 174 17.92 2.64 2.26
C ALA A 174 17.35 1.75 1.13
N GLY A 175 16.81 2.32 0.06
CA GLY A 175 16.29 1.61 -1.11
C GLY A 175 14.81 1.24 -1.03
N TYR A 176 14.09 1.66 0.02
CA TYR A 176 12.66 1.43 0.12
C TYR A 176 11.86 2.45 -0.69
N LEU A 177 10.63 2.08 -1.03
CA LEU A 177 9.72 2.90 -1.80
C LEU A 177 8.70 3.60 -0.92
N VAL A 178 8.17 4.71 -1.42
CA VAL A 178 7.03 5.42 -0.82
C VAL A 178 5.96 5.60 -1.88
N SER A 179 4.70 5.59 -1.50
CA SER A 179 3.60 5.81 -2.44
C SER A 179 2.81 7.08 -2.14
N VAL A 180 2.15 7.57 -3.17
CA VAL A 180 1.27 8.73 -3.11
C VAL A 180 -0.10 8.41 -3.71
N THR A 181 -1.12 8.99 -3.09
CA THR A 181 -2.54 8.81 -3.40
C THR A 181 -3.08 10.01 -4.19
N PRO A 182 -4.35 10.01 -4.62
CA PRO A 182 -5.01 11.18 -5.21
C PRO A 182 -4.95 12.47 -4.36
N GLU A 183 -4.59 12.39 -3.06
CA GLU A 183 -4.33 13.60 -2.26
C GLU A 183 -3.22 14.49 -2.85
N VAL A 184 -2.30 13.95 -3.64
CA VAL A 184 -1.24 14.73 -4.30
C VAL A 184 -1.79 15.85 -5.20
N VAL A 185 -3.01 15.71 -5.70
CA VAL A 185 -3.66 16.71 -6.55
C VAL A 185 -3.99 18.00 -5.78
N TYR A 186 -4.32 17.89 -4.48
CA TYR A 186 -4.83 19.02 -3.69
C TYR A 186 -4.14 19.25 -2.34
N ARG A 187 -3.23 18.37 -1.91
CA ARG A 187 -2.52 18.51 -0.63
C ARG A 187 -1.08 18.97 -0.83
N ASP A 188 -0.72 20.10 -0.30
CA ASP A 188 0.65 20.64 -0.38
C ASP A 188 1.69 19.70 0.24
N ARG A 189 1.34 18.98 1.31
CA ARG A 189 2.21 17.97 1.92
C ARG A 189 2.63 16.88 0.91
N ASP A 190 1.67 16.31 0.18
CA ASP A 190 1.92 15.23 -0.77
C ASP A 190 2.65 15.74 -2.02
N ARG A 191 2.35 16.97 -2.44
CA ARG A 191 3.08 17.67 -3.51
C ARG A 191 4.55 17.90 -3.13
N ALA A 192 4.81 18.33 -1.88
CA ALA A 192 6.16 18.51 -1.36
C ALA A 192 6.92 17.17 -1.27
N LEU A 193 6.24 16.09 -0.85
CA LEU A 193 6.80 14.74 -0.86
C LEU A 193 7.24 14.33 -2.27
N VAL A 194 6.36 14.46 -3.26
CA VAL A 194 6.68 14.15 -4.65
C VAL A 194 7.86 14.98 -5.14
N ALA A 195 7.90 16.28 -4.84
CA ALA A 195 9.02 17.14 -5.27
C ALA A 195 10.37 16.67 -4.70
N ALA A 196 10.40 16.22 -3.45
CA ALA A 196 11.61 15.83 -2.72
C ALA A 196 12.12 14.42 -3.05
N VAL A 197 11.23 13.44 -3.26
CA VAL A 197 11.58 12.02 -3.44
C VAL A 197 11.99 11.74 -4.89
N PRO A 198 13.09 11.01 -5.16
CA PRO A 198 13.45 10.58 -6.51
C PRO A 198 12.33 9.75 -7.16
N LEU A 199 12.10 9.91 -8.47
CA LEU A 199 11.05 9.19 -9.19
C LEU A 199 11.23 7.67 -9.09
N GLY A 200 12.47 7.17 -9.09
CA GLY A 200 12.80 5.75 -8.92
C GLY A 200 12.46 5.16 -7.54
N SER A 201 12.02 6.01 -6.58
CA SER A 201 11.56 5.60 -5.25
C SER A 201 10.07 5.86 -5.01
N LEU A 202 9.34 6.30 -6.05
CA LEU A 202 7.91 6.59 -5.97
C LEU A 202 7.06 5.44 -6.53
N LEU A 203 5.96 5.15 -5.85
CA LEU A 203 4.82 4.41 -6.37
C LEU A 203 3.58 5.31 -6.40
N VAL A 204 2.60 4.92 -7.19
CA VAL A 204 1.28 5.53 -7.22
C VAL A 204 0.24 4.51 -6.77
N GLU A 205 -0.74 4.99 -6.05
CA GLU A 205 -1.82 4.15 -5.52
C GLU A 205 -3.12 4.93 -5.41
N THR A 206 -4.20 4.23 -5.04
CA THR A 206 -5.48 4.90 -4.79
C THR A 206 -6.00 4.73 -3.38
N ASP A 207 -5.56 3.73 -2.63
CA ASP A 207 -6.18 3.35 -1.34
C ASP A 207 -7.73 3.31 -1.44
N ALA A 208 -8.23 3.01 -2.65
CA ALA A 208 -9.66 3.00 -2.91
C ALA A 208 -10.33 1.82 -2.16
N PRO A 209 -11.54 2.05 -1.64
CA PRO A 209 -12.50 3.13 -1.98
C PRO A 209 -12.43 4.38 -1.08
N TRP A 210 -11.27 4.70 -0.51
CA TRP A 210 -11.15 5.91 0.31
C TRP A 210 -11.72 7.15 -0.40
N PRO A 211 -12.62 7.94 0.25
CA PRO A 211 -13.23 9.12 -0.38
C PRO A 211 -12.24 10.29 -0.38
N TYR A 212 -11.92 10.80 -1.55
CA TYR A 212 -11.06 11.95 -1.73
C TYR A 212 -11.85 13.25 -1.78
N ARG A 213 -11.14 14.39 -1.65
CA ARG A 213 -11.69 15.75 -1.65
C ARG A 213 -11.21 16.53 -2.88
N GLY A 214 -11.44 17.84 -2.88
CA GLY A 214 -11.05 18.70 -3.99
C GLY A 214 -11.81 18.36 -5.26
N GLU A 215 -11.10 18.09 -6.36
CA GLU A 215 -11.75 17.74 -7.63
C GLU A 215 -12.47 16.37 -7.60
N PHE A 216 -12.22 15.54 -6.57
CA PHE A 216 -12.83 14.22 -6.39
C PHE A 216 -14.02 14.23 -5.43
N ASP A 217 -14.40 15.38 -4.85
CA ASP A 217 -15.43 15.44 -3.82
C ASP A 217 -16.78 14.95 -4.35
N GLY A 218 -17.35 13.96 -3.65
CA GLY A 218 -18.60 13.32 -4.05
C GLY A 218 -18.50 12.35 -5.24
N LEU A 219 -17.31 12.12 -5.79
CA LEU A 219 -17.09 11.14 -6.86
C LEU A 219 -16.70 9.77 -6.29
N PRO A 220 -17.08 8.66 -6.98
CA PRO A 220 -16.61 7.33 -6.60
C PRO A 220 -15.09 7.23 -6.69
N SER A 221 -14.46 6.71 -5.64
CA SER A 221 -13.04 6.38 -5.63
C SER A 221 -12.83 4.95 -6.14
N GLY A 222 -11.78 4.75 -6.94
CA GLY A 222 -11.43 3.45 -7.47
C GLY A 222 -10.06 3.46 -8.13
N PRO A 223 -9.54 2.29 -8.54
CA PRO A 223 -8.19 2.15 -9.07
C PRO A 223 -7.94 3.01 -10.32
N TRP A 224 -8.96 3.44 -11.04
CA TRP A 224 -8.85 4.37 -12.18
C TRP A 224 -8.25 5.73 -11.80
N LEU A 225 -8.31 6.14 -10.53
CA LEU A 225 -7.73 7.41 -10.06
C LEU A 225 -6.20 7.40 -10.07
N ALA A 226 -5.55 6.22 -10.12
CA ALA A 226 -4.09 6.15 -10.22
C ALA A 226 -3.55 6.86 -11.47
N SER A 227 -4.32 6.93 -12.57
CA SER A 227 -3.96 7.71 -13.76
C SER A 227 -3.84 9.20 -13.45
N ARG A 228 -4.75 9.71 -12.63
CA ARG A 228 -4.74 11.13 -12.22
C ARG A 228 -3.58 11.44 -11.28
N VAL A 229 -3.19 10.47 -10.45
CA VAL A 229 -1.97 10.58 -9.61
C VAL A 229 -0.73 10.69 -10.49
N VAL A 230 -0.58 9.83 -11.51
CA VAL A 230 0.54 9.86 -12.45
C VAL A 230 0.63 11.21 -13.17
N GLU A 231 -0.49 11.75 -13.66
CA GLU A 231 -0.52 13.06 -14.32
C GLU A 231 -0.01 14.19 -13.40
N GLU A 232 -0.43 14.18 -12.12
CA GLU A 232 0.01 15.21 -11.18
C GLU A 232 1.49 15.02 -10.79
N VAL A 233 1.97 13.78 -10.63
CA VAL A 233 3.39 13.49 -10.42
C VAL A 233 4.21 13.98 -11.61
N ALA A 234 3.79 13.74 -12.85
CA ALA A 234 4.46 14.20 -14.05
C ALA A 234 4.58 15.73 -14.10
N LYS A 235 3.49 16.42 -13.76
CA LYS A 235 3.47 17.89 -13.67
C LYS A 235 4.44 18.41 -12.59
N LEU A 236 4.43 17.82 -11.40
CA LEU A 236 5.29 18.22 -10.29
C LEU A 236 6.77 17.96 -10.58
N LYS A 237 7.08 16.87 -11.26
CA LYS A 237 8.44 16.48 -11.68
C LYS A 237 8.90 17.19 -12.96
N GLN A 238 7.99 17.87 -13.67
CA GLN A 238 8.27 18.49 -14.98
C GLN A 238 8.79 17.46 -16.01
N LEU A 239 8.19 16.28 -16.01
CA LEU A 239 8.51 15.17 -16.90
C LEU A 239 7.30 14.79 -17.78
N PRO A 240 7.54 14.17 -18.95
CA PRO A 240 6.47 13.57 -19.74
C PRO A 240 5.68 12.52 -18.92
N VAL A 241 4.37 12.47 -19.13
CA VAL A 241 3.49 11.49 -18.43
C VAL A 241 3.93 10.05 -18.72
N GLU A 242 4.41 9.80 -19.94
CA GLU A 242 4.89 8.49 -20.38
C GLU A 242 6.12 8.03 -19.58
N ASP A 243 7.05 8.93 -19.32
CA ASP A 243 8.28 8.65 -18.57
C ASP A 243 7.96 8.36 -17.11
N VAL A 244 7.06 9.14 -16.51
CA VAL A 244 6.59 8.90 -15.12
C VAL A 244 5.83 7.57 -15.05
N THR A 245 4.91 7.32 -16.00
CA THR A 245 4.17 6.06 -16.07
C THR A 245 5.12 4.87 -16.14
N PHE A 246 6.14 4.94 -17.00
CA PHE A 246 7.15 3.88 -17.13
C PHE A 246 7.88 3.63 -15.82
N GLU A 247 8.40 4.68 -15.20
CA GLU A 247 9.23 4.55 -13.99
C GLU A 247 8.44 4.04 -12.79
N VAL A 248 7.26 4.63 -12.47
CA VAL A 248 6.46 4.18 -11.31
C VAL A 248 5.95 2.75 -11.49
N SER A 249 5.65 2.35 -12.73
CA SER A 249 5.23 0.98 -13.01
C SER A 249 6.40 0.00 -12.95
N SER A 250 7.59 0.41 -13.42
CA SER A 250 8.84 -0.35 -13.24
C SER A 250 9.15 -0.57 -11.77
N ASN A 251 8.98 0.48 -10.95
CA ASN A 251 9.16 0.40 -9.51
C ASN A 251 8.20 -0.62 -8.88
N ALA A 252 6.91 -0.59 -9.25
CA ALA A 252 5.93 -1.56 -8.78
C ALA A 252 6.26 -2.99 -9.22
N CYS A 253 6.62 -3.19 -10.50
CA CYS A 253 7.03 -4.50 -11.01
C CYS A 253 8.25 -5.05 -10.26
N ARG A 254 9.25 -4.20 -9.97
CA ARG A 254 10.45 -4.60 -9.23
C ARG A 254 10.14 -4.94 -7.77
N LEU A 255 9.32 -4.11 -7.10
CA LEU A 255 8.94 -4.33 -5.70
C LEU A 255 8.18 -5.65 -5.52
N PHE A 256 7.16 -5.86 -6.35
CA PHE A 256 6.21 -6.96 -6.22
C PHE A 256 6.52 -8.16 -7.13
N GLU A 257 7.66 -8.13 -7.84
CA GLU A 257 8.08 -9.17 -8.80
C GLU A 257 7.01 -9.49 -9.86
N LEU A 258 6.31 -8.45 -10.32
CA LEU A 258 5.24 -8.59 -11.30
C LEU A 258 5.80 -8.75 -12.72
N PRO A 259 5.11 -9.50 -13.59
CA PRO A 259 5.53 -9.61 -14.98
C PRO A 259 5.42 -8.24 -15.67
N TRP A 260 6.53 -7.77 -16.25
CA TRP A 260 6.50 -6.59 -17.09
C TRP A 260 5.78 -6.91 -18.41
N ARG A 261 4.83 -6.06 -18.81
CA ARG A 261 4.05 -6.23 -20.05
C ARG A 261 4.18 -5.04 -20.98
#